data_67558ef23f91765732e1fed0e91e1e13
#
_entry.id   67558ef23f91765732e1fed0e91e1e13
#
_cell.length_a   1.000
_cell.length_b   1.000
_cell.length_c   1.000
_cell.angle_alpha   90.00
_cell.angle_beta   90.00
_cell.angle_gamma   90.00
#
_symmetry.space_group_name_H-M   'P 1'
#
loop_
_entity.id
_entity.type
_entity.pdbx_description
1 polymer ?
#
loop_
_entity_poly.entity_id
_entity_poly.type
_entity_poly.pdbx_seq_one_letter_code
_entity_poly.pdbx_strand_id
1 'polypeptide(L)'
;MRRAQRLFDIIQHLRRKRLVRASELAEKLEVSERTIYRDIAELMASGVPVEGAPGLGYALRGGYDLPPLMFDSQELEALVLGARIVESWSDRGLAESAGHVLAKIEAVLPDHLRRQLAETALLAPTRHFAEKLTVDSGELRRALRHRLKVRFRYRDGRESETERQVWPLALSFYGPVWVLAGWCELRQDFRAFRLDRMQSLVLSEEKFRPERGRTLADYLARELGDGALRAAS
;
A
#
# COMPACT_ATOMS: atom_id res chain seq x y z
N MET A 1 -16.70 6.40 27.48
CA MET A 1 -15.77 6.24 26.33
C MET A 1 -14.49 7.05 26.56
N ARG A 2 -13.29 6.52 26.26
CA ARG A 2 -12.02 7.27 26.38
C ARG A 2 -11.95 8.34 25.28
N ARG A 3 -11.33 9.49 25.56
CA ARG A 3 -11.25 10.64 24.63
C ARG A 3 -10.63 10.25 23.28
N ALA A 4 -9.50 9.55 23.29
CA ALA A 4 -8.82 9.11 22.06
C ALA A 4 -9.74 8.25 21.16
N GLN A 5 -10.46 7.30 21.77
CA GLN A 5 -11.42 6.47 21.04
C GLN A 5 -12.53 7.33 20.41
N ARG A 6 -13.02 8.34 21.12
CA ARG A 6 -14.06 9.23 20.59
C ARG A 6 -13.57 10.09 19.43
N LEU A 7 -12.36 10.63 19.49
CA LEU A 7 -11.75 11.36 18.36
C LEU A 7 -11.64 10.47 17.12
N PHE A 8 -11.22 9.23 17.30
CA PHE A 8 -11.18 8.24 16.22
C PHE A 8 -12.56 7.98 15.61
N ASP A 9 -13.57 7.76 16.46
CA ASP A 9 -14.93 7.48 16.01
C ASP A 9 -15.55 8.69 15.28
N ILE A 10 -15.26 9.92 15.70
CA ILE A 10 -15.65 11.14 14.96
C ILE A 10 -15.07 11.11 13.55
N ILE A 11 -13.79 10.86 13.39
CA ILE A 11 -13.14 10.80 12.07
C ILE A 11 -13.79 9.71 11.21
N GLN A 12 -14.05 8.53 11.76
CA GLN A 12 -14.72 7.43 11.03
C GLN A 12 -16.13 7.82 10.56
N HIS A 13 -16.89 8.58 11.36
CA HIS A 13 -18.19 9.08 10.95
C HIS A 13 -18.09 10.12 9.84
N LEU A 14 -17.15 11.06 9.94
CA LEU A 14 -16.91 12.07 8.89
C LEU A 14 -16.43 11.46 7.57
N ARG A 15 -15.73 10.30 7.59
CA ARG A 15 -15.32 9.58 6.38
C ARG A 15 -16.47 8.90 5.63
N ARG A 16 -17.45 8.40 6.37
CA ARG A 16 -18.58 7.63 5.79
C ARG A 16 -19.65 8.51 5.16
N LYS A 17 -19.77 9.76 5.58
CA LYS A 17 -20.78 10.71 5.12
C LYS A 17 -20.11 11.98 4.63
N ARG A 18 -20.65 12.56 3.55
CA ARG A 18 -20.16 13.84 3.00
C ARG A 18 -20.31 15.02 3.97
N LEU A 19 -21.30 14.98 4.86
CA LEU A 19 -21.55 16.01 5.86
C LEU A 19 -22.25 15.37 7.07
N VAL A 20 -21.76 15.65 8.29
CA VAL A 20 -22.32 15.14 9.55
C VAL A 20 -22.55 16.30 10.51
N ARG A 21 -23.72 16.40 11.12
CA ARG A 21 -24.03 17.42 12.11
C ARG A 21 -23.48 17.03 13.50
N ALA A 22 -23.12 18.05 14.30
CA ALA A 22 -22.64 17.81 15.66
C ALA A 22 -23.67 17.06 16.53
N SER A 23 -24.95 17.32 16.35
CA SER A 23 -26.05 16.63 17.01
C SER A 23 -26.08 15.12 16.70
N GLU A 24 -25.85 14.74 15.43
CA GLU A 24 -25.78 13.32 15.04
C GLU A 24 -24.60 12.60 15.69
N LEU A 25 -23.44 13.27 15.78
CA LEU A 25 -22.26 12.73 16.46
C LEU A 25 -22.48 12.63 17.98
N ALA A 26 -23.10 13.64 18.57
CA ALA A 26 -23.41 13.68 20.00
C ALA A 26 -24.32 12.52 20.41
N GLU A 27 -25.39 12.28 19.64
CA GLU A 27 -26.31 11.17 19.85
C GLU A 27 -25.60 9.81 19.72
N LYS A 28 -24.83 9.60 18.65
CA LYS A 28 -24.15 8.32 18.40
C LYS A 28 -23.04 8.00 19.38
N LEU A 29 -22.36 9.00 19.88
CA LEU A 29 -21.21 8.84 20.77
C LEU A 29 -21.60 9.05 22.24
N GLU A 30 -22.90 9.26 22.52
CA GLU A 30 -23.46 9.45 23.87
C GLU A 30 -22.76 10.56 24.64
N VAL A 31 -22.52 11.71 23.98
CA VAL A 31 -21.89 12.90 24.59
C VAL A 31 -22.66 14.16 24.22
N SER A 32 -22.38 15.29 24.89
CA SER A 32 -22.98 16.57 24.54
C SER A 32 -22.41 17.14 23.23
N GLU A 33 -23.19 17.93 22.49
CA GLU A 33 -22.72 18.66 21.30
C GLU A 33 -21.51 19.57 21.63
N ARG A 34 -21.48 20.18 22.83
CA ARG A 34 -20.34 20.96 23.32
C ARG A 34 -19.06 20.12 23.35
N THR A 35 -19.15 18.84 23.71
CA THR A 35 -18.02 17.91 23.68
C THR A 35 -17.58 17.65 22.26
N ILE A 36 -18.51 17.44 21.31
CA ILE A 36 -18.21 17.26 19.91
C ILE A 36 -17.51 18.49 19.31
N TYR A 37 -18.00 19.69 19.57
CA TYR A 37 -17.36 20.93 19.09
C TYR A 37 -15.91 21.05 19.58
N ARG A 38 -15.65 20.73 20.85
CA ARG A 38 -14.30 20.78 21.41
C ARG A 38 -13.40 19.71 20.75
N ASP A 39 -13.92 18.51 20.57
CA ASP A 39 -13.17 17.39 19.96
C ASP A 39 -12.87 17.68 18.48
N ILE A 40 -13.80 18.28 17.74
CA ILE A 40 -13.57 18.72 16.34
C ILE A 40 -12.53 19.83 16.28
N ALA A 41 -12.59 20.81 17.18
CA ALA A 41 -11.58 21.87 17.23
C ALA A 41 -10.17 21.30 17.50
N GLU A 42 -10.07 20.28 18.35
CA GLU A 42 -8.79 19.60 18.61
C GLU A 42 -8.30 18.80 17.40
N LEU A 43 -9.18 18.10 16.70
CA LEU A 43 -8.83 17.43 15.45
C LEU A 43 -8.27 18.42 14.42
N MET A 44 -8.94 19.57 14.25
CA MET A 44 -8.47 20.65 13.36
C MET A 44 -7.11 21.19 13.78
N ALA A 45 -6.93 21.44 15.09
CA ALA A 45 -5.66 21.89 15.66
C ALA A 45 -4.52 20.85 15.50
N SER A 46 -4.86 19.57 15.46
CA SER A 46 -3.94 18.45 15.21
C SER A 46 -3.66 18.21 13.71
N GLY A 47 -4.17 19.09 12.82
CA GLY A 47 -3.92 19.00 11.38
C GLY A 47 -4.88 18.06 10.62
N VAL A 48 -5.93 17.53 11.26
CA VAL A 48 -6.97 16.80 10.56
C VAL A 48 -7.80 17.79 9.74
N PRO A 49 -7.92 17.62 8.40
CA PRO A 49 -8.56 18.59 7.53
C PRO A 49 -10.09 18.48 7.62
N VAL A 50 -10.64 18.84 8.76
CA VAL A 50 -12.09 18.94 8.96
C VAL A 50 -12.55 20.31 8.47
N GLU A 51 -13.56 20.33 7.61
CA GLU A 51 -14.26 21.53 7.13
C GLU A 51 -15.67 21.57 7.71
N GLY A 52 -16.16 22.76 7.97
CA GLY A 52 -17.52 22.97 8.45
C GLY A 52 -17.61 24.00 9.56
N ALA A 53 -18.82 24.22 10.03
CA ALA A 53 -19.13 25.15 11.11
C ALA A 53 -20.31 24.65 11.96
N PRO A 54 -20.43 25.14 13.21
CA PRO A 54 -21.58 24.86 14.05
C PRO A 54 -22.91 25.15 13.31
N GLY A 55 -23.85 24.23 13.41
CA GLY A 55 -25.16 24.32 12.74
C GLY A 55 -25.18 23.85 11.28
N LEU A 56 -24.09 24.01 10.53
CA LEU A 56 -23.99 23.55 9.14
C LEU A 56 -23.61 22.07 9.03
N GLY A 57 -22.76 21.60 9.94
CA GLY A 57 -22.18 20.27 9.94
C GLY A 57 -20.71 20.28 9.56
N TYR A 58 -20.10 19.11 9.63
CA TYR A 58 -18.68 18.88 9.44
C TYR A 58 -18.41 17.79 8.41
N ALA A 59 -17.35 17.94 7.64
CA ALA A 59 -16.89 16.98 6.64
C ALA A 59 -15.36 16.89 6.66
N LEU A 60 -14.81 15.80 6.17
CA LEU A 60 -13.38 15.73 5.87
C LEU A 60 -13.12 16.22 4.44
N ARG A 61 -12.13 17.08 4.27
CA ARG A 61 -11.65 17.48 2.93
C ARG A 61 -11.18 16.23 2.18
N GLY A 62 -11.53 16.11 0.91
CA GLY A 62 -11.08 15.00 0.07
C GLY A 62 -9.56 14.91 -0.01
N GLY A 63 -9.03 13.69 0.01
CA GLY A 63 -7.59 13.42 -0.01
C GLY A 63 -6.94 13.19 1.37
N TYR A 64 -7.70 13.19 2.44
CA TYR A 64 -7.23 12.75 3.75
C TYR A 64 -7.37 11.22 3.84
N ASP A 65 -6.27 10.53 3.56
CA ASP A 65 -6.31 9.08 3.33
C ASP A 65 -6.27 8.22 4.60
N LEU A 66 -5.67 8.69 5.69
CA LEU A 66 -5.56 7.91 6.93
C LEU A 66 -6.00 8.71 8.16
N PRO A 67 -6.88 8.15 9.03
CA PRO A 67 -7.18 8.73 10.34
C PRO A 67 -5.96 8.65 11.26
N PRO A 68 -5.96 9.35 12.42
CA PRO A 68 -4.99 9.07 13.47
C PRO A 68 -5.01 7.58 13.80
N LEU A 69 -3.87 6.91 13.62
CA LEU A 69 -3.68 5.51 13.97
C LEU A 69 -2.92 5.45 15.28
N MET A 70 -3.35 4.55 16.16
CA MET A 70 -2.64 4.22 17.40
C MET A 70 -2.05 2.83 17.24
N PHE A 71 -0.76 2.70 17.47
CA PHE A 71 -0.05 1.43 17.40
C PHE A 71 0.47 1.06 18.79
N ASP A 72 0.43 -0.21 19.12
CA ASP A 72 1.19 -0.77 20.22
C ASP A 72 2.66 -1.04 19.81
N SER A 73 3.49 -1.47 20.76
CA SER A 73 4.92 -1.69 20.50
C SER A 73 5.16 -2.79 19.47
N GLN A 74 4.36 -3.86 19.46
CA GLN A 74 4.51 -4.97 18.52
C GLN A 74 4.08 -4.56 17.10
N GLU A 75 3.01 -3.78 17.00
CA GLU A 75 2.54 -3.24 15.73
C GLU A 75 3.58 -2.26 15.13
N LEU A 76 4.21 -1.42 15.97
CA LEU A 76 5.30 -0.54 15.54
C LEU A 76 6.53 -1.33 15.06
N GLU A 77 6.93 -2.38 15.78
CA GLU A 77 8.03 -3.25 15.34
C GLU A 77 7.74 -3.88 13.98
N ALA A 78 6.52 -4.39 13.77
CA ALA A 78 6.10 -4.97 12.50
C ALA A 78 6.11 -3.94 11.36
N LEU A 79 5.61 -2.72 11.59
CA LEU A 79 5.63 -1.64 10.62
C LEU A 79 7.04 -1.21 10.25
N VAL A 80 7.92 -1.04 11.25
CA VAL A 80 9.32 -0.63 11.04
C VAL A 80 10.09 -1.71 10.30
N LEU A 81 9.92 -2.98 10.67
CA LEU A 81 10.54 -4.10 9.95
C LEU A 81 10.04 -4.17 8.51
N GLY A 82 8.73 -4.07 8.30
CA GLY A 82 8.14 -4.06 6.96
C GLY A 82 8.67 -2.91 6.10
N ALA A 83 8.76 -1.70 6.66
CA ALA A 83 9.32 -0.54 5.96
C ALA A 83 10.81 -0.73 5.61
N ARG A 84 11.63 -1.28 6.53
CA ARG A 84 13.04 -1.60 6.27
C ARG A 84 13.21 -2.67 5.19
N ILE A 85 12.36 -3.69 5.15
CA ILE A 85 12.34 -4.67 4.06
C ILE A 85 12.05 -3.98 2.74
N VAL A 86 11.03 -3.13 2.68
CA VAL A 86 10.68 -2.39 1.45
C VAL A 86 11.81 -1.46 1.03
N GLU A 87 12.41 -0.71 1.95
CA GLU A 87 13.56 0.17 1.69
C GLU A 87 14.73 -0.59 1.09
N SER A 88 15.01 -1.79 1.59
CA SER A 88 16.16 -2.59 1.20
C SER A 88 15.94 -3.42 -0.07
N TRP A 89 14.71 -3.86 -0.37
CA TRP A 89 14.40 -4.88 -1.37
C TRP A 89 13.51 -4.39 -2.51
N SER A 90 13.23 -3.10 -2.61
CA SER A 90 12.39 -2.55 -3.67
C SER A 90 13.16 -1.62 -4.62
N ASP A 91 12.46 -1.09 -5.62
CA ASP A 91 13.00 -0.03 -6.47
C ASP A 91 13.16 1.28 -5.69
N ARG A 92 13.96 2.18 -6.28
CA ARG A 92 14.31 3.47 -5.67
C ARG A 92 13.09 4.26 -5.19
N GLY A 93 12.03 4.36 -5.98
CA GLY A 93 10.86 5.18 -5.62
C GLY A 93 10.09 4.62 -4.42
N LEU A 94 9.98 3.30 -4.32
CA LEU A 94 9.33 2.66 -3.17
C LEU A 94 10.24 2.67 -1.94
N ALA A 95 11.56 2.50 -2.13
CA ALA A 95 12.56 2.62 -1.06
C ALA A 95 12.57 4.03 -0.45
N GLU A 96 12.58 5.09 -1.26
CA GLU A 96 12.47 6.48 -0.79
C GLU A 96 11.16 6.71 -0.01
N SER A 97 10.05 6.16 -0.50
CA SER A 97 8.76 6.22 0.20
C SER A 97 8.79 5.52 1.55
N ALA A 98 9.44 4.35 1.64
CA ALA A 98 9.61 3.62 2.90
C ALA A 98 10.48 4.40 3.90
N GLY A 99 11.57 5.01 3.45
CA GLY A 99 12.39 5.91 4.27
C GLY A 99 11.60 7.10 4.82
N HIS A 100 10.74 7.71 4.01
CA HIS A 100 9.83 8.77 4.48
C HIS A 100 8.82 8.27 5.53
N VAL A 101 8.32 7.04 5.41
CA VAL A 101 7.45 6.43 6.43
C VAL A 101 8.20 6.24 7.74
N LEU A 102 9.42 5.70 7.70
CA LEU A 102 10.28 5.52 8.88
C LEU A 102 10.55 6.85 9.57
N ALA A 103 10.94 7.88 8.81
CA ALA A 103 11.19 9.23 9.36
C ALA A 103 9.95 9.83 10.04
N LYS A 104 8.74 9.64 9.45
CA LYS A 104 7.49 10.09 10.07
C LYS A 104 7.17 9.35 11.36
N ILE A 105 7.40 8.04 11.41
CA ILE A 105 7.22 7.23 12.63
C ILE A 105 8.18 7.73 13.71
N GLU A 106 9.47 7.86 13.40
CA GLU A 106 10.49 8.33 14.34
C GLU A 106 10.19 9.73 14.91
N ALA A 107 9.66 10.63 14.08
CA ALA A 107 9.35 11.99 14.49
C ALA A 107 8.23 12.09 15.55
N VAL A 108 7.32 11.12 15.61
CA VAL A 108 6.18 11.13 16.55
C VAL A 108 6.36 10.16 17.71
N LEU A 109 7.40 9.33 17.69
CA LEU A 109 7.65 8.36 18.75
C LEU A 109 8.16 9.00 20.03
N PRO A 110 7.62 8.64 21.21
CA PRO A 110 8.24 8.93 22.50
C PRO A 110 9.68 8.35 22.60
N ASP A 111 10.55 9.02 23.34
CA ASP A 111 11.97 8.64 23.43
C ASP A 111 12.22 7.21 23.91
N HIS A 112 11.37 6.70 24.81
CA HIS A 112 11.50 5.31 25.29
C HIS A 112 11.21 4.27 24.20
N LEU A 113 10.18 4.51 23.36
CA LEU A 113 9.87 3.61 22.23
C LEU A 113 10.91 3.73 21.11
N ARG A 114 11.43 4.93 20.87
CA ARG A 114 12.51 5.14 19.90
C ARG A 114 13.78 4.37 20.28
N ARG A 115 14.15 4.38 21.56
CA ARG A 115 15.27 3.57 22.08
C ARG A 115 14.99 2.07 21.94
N GLN A 116 13.81 1.62 22.34
CA GLN A 116 13.42 0.22 22.21
C GLN A 116 13.54 -0.28 20.77
N LEU A 117 13.01 0.47 19.78
CA LEU A 117 13.11 0.13 18.36
C LEU A 117 14.56 0.10 17.85
N ALA A 118 15.43 1.00 18.35
CA ALA A 118 16.85 1.00 18.03
C ALA A 118 17.57 -0.23 18.61
N GLU A 119 17.18 -0.66 19.81
CA GLU A 119 17.76 -1.84 20.50
C GLU A 119 17.27 -3.18 19.91
N THR A 120 16.07 -3.21 19.30
CA THR A 120 15.45 -4.44 18.76
C THR A 120 16.22 -5.03 17.56
N ALA A 121 17.32 -4.44 17.10
CA ALA A 121 18.22 -4.97 16.07
C ALA A 121 17.56 -5.72 14.88
N LEU A 122 16.30 -5.37 14.54
CA LEU A 122 15.61 -5.92 13.39
C LEU A 122 16.15 -5.28 12.12
N LEU A 123 17.01 -5.99 11.42
CA LEU A 123 17.69 -5.53 10.22
C LEU A 123 17.15 -6.25 8.98
N ALA A 124 17.10 -5.57 7.86
CA ALA A 124 16.77 -6.14 6.55
C ALA A 124 17.94 -5.96 5.56
N PRO A 125 19.10 -6.59 5.78
CA PRO A 125 20.27 -6.38 4.94
C PRO A 125 20.11 -6.99 3.55
N THR A 126 20.58 -6.26 2.53
CA THR A 126 20.55 -6.69 1.11
C THR A 126 21.86 -7.37 0.68
N ARG A 127 22.95 -7.21 1.43
CA ARG A 127 24.33 -7.42 0.96
C ARG A 127 24.63 -8.78 0.31
N HIS A 128 23.88 -9.84 0.63
CA HIS A 128 24.19 -11.19 0.16
C HIS A 128 23.11 -11.85 -0.69
N PHE A 129 21.92 -11.23 -0.85
CA PHE A 129 20.75 -11.87 -1.43
C PHE A 129 20.05 -11.06 -2.51
N ALA A 130 20.35 -9.77 -2.66
CA ALA A 130 19.69 -8.94 -3.66
C ALA A 130 20.34 -9.15 -5.02
N GLU A 131 19.75 -9.93 -5.89
CA GLU A 131 19.98 -9.81 -7.32
C GLU A 131 19.51 -8.41 -7.76
N LYS A 132 20.38 -7.69 -8.48
CA LYS A 132 20.03 -6.35 -8.96
C LYS A 132 18.80 -6.45 -9.84
N LEU A 133 17.77 -5.69 -9.50
CA LEU A 133 16.64 -5.48 -10.40
C LEU A 133 17.19 -4.90 -11.70
N THR A 134 17.02 -5.61 -12.80
CA THR A 134 17.46 -5.22 -14.13
C THR A 134 16.46 -4.27 -14.80
N VAL A 135 15.25 -4.16 -14.23
CA VAL A 135 14.16 -3.31 -14.71
C VAL A 135 13.55 -2.54 -13.54
N ASP A 136 13.01 -1.36 -13.85
CA ASP A 136 12.32 -0.54 -12.85
C ASP A 136 10.95 -1.13 -12.49
N SER A 137 10.81 -1.65 -11.27
CA SER A 137 9.53 -2.17 -10.79
C SER A 137 8.48 -1.06 -10.59
N GLY A 138 8.87 0.20 -10.49
CA GLY A 138 7.97 1.35 -10.49
C GLY A 138 7.20 1.48 -11.80
N GLU A 139 7.85 1.25 -12.93
CA GLU A 139 7.22 1.18 -14.25
C GLU A 139 6.19 0.03 -14.31
N LEU A 140 6.51 -1.14 -13.78
CA LEU A 140 5.56 -2.27 -13.72
C LEU A 140 4.35 -1.95 -12.82
N ARG A 141 4.56 -1.30 -11.67
CA ARG A 141 3.44 -0.84 -10.82
C ARG A 141 2.56 0.19 -11.54
N ARG A 142 3.17 1.08 -12.34
CA ARG A 142 2.43 2.01 -13.19
C ARG A 142 1.61 1.27 -14.25
N ALA A 143 2.20 0.28 -14.91
CA ALA A 143 1.52 -0.55 -15.89
C ALA A 143 0.32 -1.30 -15.28
N LEU A 144 0.48 -1.87 -14.09
CA LEU A 144 -0.59 -2.52 -13.33
C LEU A 144 -1.75 -1.54 -13.04
N ARG A 145 -1.46 -0.35 -12.48
CA ARG A 145 -2.49 0.64 -12.14
C ARG A 145 -3.28 1.13 -13.34
N HIS A 146 -2.60 1.31 -14.49
CA HIS A 146 -3.20 1.86 -15.69
C HIS A 146 -3.61 0.81 -16.72
N ARG A 147 -3.42 -0.48 -16.41
CA ARG A 147 -3.69 -1.62 -17.30
C ARG A 147 -2.99 -1.50 -18.65
N LEU A 148 -1.74 -1.04 -18.63
CA LEU A 148 -0.92 -0.94 -19.82
C LEU A 148 -0.25 -2.29 -20.09
N LYS A 149 -0.19 -2.70 -21.35
CA LYS A 149 0.63 -3.83 -21.75
C LYS A 149 2.11 -3.48 -21.55
N VAL A 150 2.92 -4.49 -21.28
CA VAL A 150 4.38 -4.34 -21.15
C VAL A 150 5.08 -5.24 -22.16
N ARG A 151 6.18 -4.75 -22.71
CA ARG A 151 7.08 -5.50 -23.59
C ARG A 151 8.46 -5.54 -22.96
N PHE A 152 9.10 -6.70 -22.99
CA PHE A 152 10.45 -6.88 -22.46
C PHE A 152 11.13 -8.08 -23.10
N ARG A 153 12.47 -8.11 -23.07
CA ARG A 153 13.26 -9.31 -23.34
C ARG A 153 13.36 -10.12 -22.05
N TYR A 154 13.19 -11.41 -22.19
CA TYR A 154 13.22 -12.33 -21.05
C TYR A 154 14.21 -13.47 -21.32
N ARG A 155 15.13 -13.66 -20.37
CA ARG A 155 16.05 -14.79 -20.35
C ARG A 155 15.47 -15.88 -19.47
N ASP A 156 15.13 -17.00 -20.03
CA ASP A 156 14.58 -18.11 -19.27
C ASP A 156 15.65 -18.90 -18.50
N GLY A 157 15.25 -19.96 -17.76
CA GLY A 157 16.18 -20.81 -17.00
C GLY A 157 17.13 -21.65 -17.88
N ARG A 158 16.94 -21.67 -19.21
CA ARG A 158 17.80 -22.31 -20.20
C ARG A 158 18.64 -21.31 -20.98
N GLU A 159 18.72 -20.06 -20.47
CA GLU A 159 19.42 -18.94 -21.10
C GLU A 159 18.89 -18.53 -22.49
N SER A 160 17.73 -19.01 -22.88
CA SER A 160 17.09 -18.61 -24.12
C SER A 160 16.46 -17.23 -23.97
N GLU A 161 16.82 -16.31 -24.87
CA GLU A 161 16.25 -14.96 -24.90
C GLU A 161 15.04 -14.93 -25.84
N THR A 162 13.96 -14.34 -25.32
CA THR A 162 12.71 -14.18 -26.09
C THR A 162 12.07 -12.83 -25.77
N GLU A 163 11.48 -12.21 -26.79
CA GLU A 163 10.64 -11.03 -26.59
C GLU A 163 9.27 -11.43 -26.08
N ARG A 164 8.76 -10.71 -25.09
CA ARG A 164 7.46 -10.95 -24.46
C ARG A 164 6.60 -9.71 -24.48
N GLN A 165 5.35 -9.88 -24.85
CA GLN A 165 4.28 -8.90 -24.61
C GLN A 165 3.30 -9.50 -23.60
N VAL A 166 3.07 -8.77 -22.51
CA VAL A 166 2.36 -9.29 -21.33
C VAL A 166 1.34 -8.26 -20.85
N TRP A 167 0.17 -8.76 -20.44
CA TRP A 167 -0.78 -7.99 -19.64
C TRP A 167 -0.42 -8.20 -18.18
N PRO A 168 0.17 -7.20 -17.51
CA PRO A 168 0.57 -7.34 -16.10
C PRO A 168 -0.67 -7.46 -15.22
N LEU A 169 -0.70 -8.47 -14.35
CA LEU A 169 -1.83 -8.74 -13.45
C LEU A 169 -1.45 -8.59 -11.98
N ALA A 170 -0.26 -9.03 -11.59
CA ALA A 170 0.26 -8.89 -10.23
C ALA A 170 1.77 -8.79 -10.22
N LEU A 171 2.29 -8.10 -9.20
CA LEU A 171 3.71 -8.05 -8.86
C LEU A 171 3.88 -8.60 -7.46
N SER A 172 4.59 -9.71 -7.31
CA SER A 172 4.75 -10.43 -6.06
C SER A 172 6.20 -10.43 -5.59
N PHE A 173 6.40 -10.29 -4.28
CA PHE A 173 7.70 -10.35 -3.64
C PHE A 173 7.89 -11.72 -2.96
N TYR A 174 8.90 -12.46 -3.38
CA TYR A 174 9.27 -13.75 -2.84
C TYR A 174 10.66 -13.70 -2.18
N GLY A 175 10.79 -12.90 -1.11
CA GLY A 175 12.09 -12.64 -0.50
C GLY A 175 13.02 -11.91 -1.48
N PRO A 176 14.17 -12.48 -1.90
CA PRO A 176 15.11 -11.77 -2.78
C PRO A 176 14.61 -11.55 -4.21
N VAL A 177 13.46 -12.12 -4.58
CA VAL A 177 13.00 -12.14 -5.98
C VAL A 177 11.64 -11.49 -6.14
N TRP A 178 11.58 -10.52 -7.05
CA TRP A 178 10.32 -9.97 -7.55
C TRP A 178 9.85 -10.73 -8.79
N VAL A 179 8.56 -11.02 -8.85
CA VAL A 179 7.93 -11.80 -9.93
C VAL A 179 6.72 -11.05 -10.47
N LEU A 180 6.71 -10.81 -11.77
CA LEU A 180 5.55 -10.33 -12.51
C LEU A 180 4.70 -11.51 -12.96
N ALA A 181 3.47 -11.59 -12.48
CA ALA A 181 2.46 -12.48 -13.04
C ALA A 181 1.64 -11.74 -14.09
N GLY A 182 1.35 -12.40 -15.20
CA GLY A 182 0.57 -11.80 -16.26
C GLY A 182 0.15 -12.75 -17.36
N TRP A 183 -0.75 -12.29 -18.21
CA TRP A 183 -1.15 -12.99 -19.43
C TRP A 183 -0.11 -12.76 -20.53
N CYS A 184 0.55 -13.79 -20.98
CA CYS A 184 1.56 -13.74 -22.02
C CYS A 184 0.95 -13.93 -23.40
N GLU A 185 0.96 -12.91 -24.25
CA GLU A 185 0.39 -12.97 -25.61
C GLU A 185 1.10 -14.00 -26.49
N LEU A 186 2.41 -14.16 -26.35
CA LEU A 186 3.16 -15.16 -27.11
C LEU A 186 2.75 -16.60 -26.79
N ARG A 187 2.43 -16.88 -25.53
CA ARG A 187 2.08 -18.24 -25.07
C ARG A 187 0.56 -18.46 -24.96
N GLN A 188 -0.23 -17.39 -25.10
CA GLN A 188 -1.70 -17.40 -24.88
C GLN A 188 -2.05 -18.09 -23.55
N ASP A 189 -1.29 -17.72 -22.49
CA ASP A 189 -1.40 -18.37 -21.19
C ASP A 189 -0.83 -17.47 -20.09
N PHE A 190 -1.23 -17.73 -18.84
CA PHE A 190 -0.60 -17.10 -17.69
C PHE A 190 0.85 -17.51 -17.54
N ARG A 191 1.70 -16.57 -17.19
CA ARG A 191 3.12 -16.80 -16.91
C ARG A 191 3.60 -15.90 -15.79
N ALA A 192 4.58 -16.41 -15.05
CA ALA A 192 5.30 -15.69 -14.03
C ALA A 192 6.73 -15.41 -14.54
N PHE A 193 7.16 -14.16 -14.41
CA PHE A 193 8.45 -13.68 -14.90
C PHE A 193 9.24 -13.06 -13.77
N ARG A 194 10.43 -13.56 -13.48
CA ARG A 194 11.35 -12.97 -12.51
C ARG A 194 11.92 -11.67 -13.07
N LEU A 195 11.92 -10.60 -12.27
CA LEU A 195 12.37 -9.29 -12.72
C LEU A 195 13.87 -9.23 -13.00
N ASP A 196 14.67 -9.97 -12.26
CA ASP A 196 16.13 -10.10 -12.46
C ASP A 196 16.52 -10.75 -13.81
N ARG A 197 15.57 -11.39 -14.50
CA ARG A 197 15.73 -12.00 -15.81
C ARG A 197 15.09 -11.19 -16.96
N MET A 198 14.53 -10.03 -16.64
CA MET A 198 13.95 -9.12 -17.62
C MET A 198 14.99 -8.11 -18.09
N GLN A 199 14.90 -7.73 -19.33
CA GLN A 199 15.72 -6.66 -19.93
C GLN A 199 14.85 -5.79 -20.84
N SER A 200 15.25 -4.54 -21.04
CA SER A 200 14.61 -3.63 -22.01
C SER A 200 13.09 -3.52 -21.82
N LEU A 201 12.67 -3.28 -20.57
CA LEU A 201 11.23 -3.07 -20.25
C LEU A 201 10.73 -1.79 -20.92
N VAL A 202 9.63 -1.92 -21.66
CA VAL A 202 8.91 -0.81 -22.28
C VAL A 202 7.44 -0.91 -21.96
N LEU A 203 6.85 0.20 -21.49
CA LEU A 203 5.41 0.32 -21.33
C LEU A 203 4.80 0.61 -22.70
N SER A 204 3.82 -0.19 -23.08
CA SER A 204 3.02 0.10 -24.26
C SER A 204 1.99 1.22 -23.95
N GLU A 205 1.63 2.00 -24.94
CA GLU A 205 0.47 2.90 -24.85
C GLU A 205 -0.86 2.15 -24.89
N GLU A 206 -0.82 0.88 -25.33
CA GLU A 206 -2.01 0.04 -25.39
C GLU A 206 -2.45 -0.41 -24.01
N LYS A 207 -3.74 -0.18 -23.73
CA LYS A 207 -4.41 -0.72 -22.55
C LYS A 207 -5.05 -2.06 -22.87
N PHE A 208 -4.89 -3.02 -21.97
CA PHE A 208 -5.69 -4.24 -22.04
C PHE A 208 -7.00 -4.09 -21.26
N ARG A 209 -8.03 -4.75 -21.73
CA ARG A 209 -9.32 -4.86 -21.01
C ARG A 209 -9.35 -6.20 -20.27
N PRO A 210 -9.83 -6.24 -19.01
CA PRO A 210 -10.05 -7.51 -18.33
C PRO A 210 -11.01 -8.37 -19.15
N GLU A 211 -10.56 -9.55 -19.51
CA GLU A 211 -11.34 -10.54 -20.24
C GLU A 211 -11.48 -11.80 -19.39
N ARG A 212 -12.65 -12.44 -19.41
CA ARG A 212 -12.87 -13.70 -18.71
C ARG A 212 -11.83 -14.75 -19.14
N GLY A 213 -11.22 -15.43 -18.18
CA GLY A 213 -10.13 -16.37 -18.41
C GLY A 213 -8.74 -15.73 -18.48
N ARG A 214 -8.63 -14.38 -18.36
CA ARG A 214 -7.35 -13.64 -18.42
C ARG A 214 -7.22 -12.59 -17.33
N THR A 215 -8.06 -12.67 -16.29
CA THR A 215 -8.05 -11.71 -15.17
C THR A 215 -7.08 -12.16 -14.06
N LEU A 216 -6.81 -11.25 -13.12
CA LEU A 216 -6.08 -11.61 -11.89
C LEU A 216 -6.81 -12.71 -11.11
N ALA A 217 -8.14 -12.66 -11.03
CA ALA A 217 -8.93 -13.67 -10.34
C ALA A 217 -8.77 -15.06 -10.99
N ASP A 218 -8.78 -15.12 -12.33
CA ASP A 218 -8.54 -16.38 -13.07
C ASP A 218 -7.12 -16.91 -12.83
N TYR A 219 -6.12 -16.04 -12.77
CA TYR A 219 -4.74 -16.41 -12.43
C TYR A 219 -4.64 -16.98 -11.03
N LEU A 220 -5.20 -16.29 -10.04
CA LEU A 220 -5.16 -16.72 -8.64
C LEU A 220 -5.90 -18.05 -8.43
N ALA A 221 -7.06 -18.23 -9.05
CA ALA A 221 -7.81 -19.47 -8.99
C ALA A 221 -7.00 -20.66 -9.54
N ARG A 222 -6.24 -20.43 -10.62
CA ARG A 222 -5.41 -21.47 -11.26
C ARG A 222 -4.15 -21.81 -10.45
N GLU A 223 -3.42 -20.79 -9.96
CA GLU A 223 -2.07 -20.98 -9.38
C GLU A 223 -2.11 -21.29 -7.89
N LEU A 224 -3.09 -20.76 -7.17
CA LEU A 224 -3.14 -20.83 -5.72
C LEU A 224 -4.32 -21.64 -5.19
N GLY A 225 -5.23 -22.09 -6.07
CA GLY A 225 -6.46 -22.75 -5.68
C GLY A 225 -7.44 -21.84 -4.92
N ASP A 226 -8.61 -22.36 -4.60
CA ASP A 226 -9.70 -21.56 -3.96
C ASP A 226 -9.36 -20.93 -2.60
N GLY A 227 -8.30 -21.33 -1.94
CA GLY A 227 -7.85 -20.80 -0.64
C GLY A 227 -7.21 -19.42 -0.70
N ALA A 228 -6.61 -19.03 -1.82
CA ALA A 228 -5.81 -17.79 -1.91
C ALA A 228 -6.63 -16.55 -2.30
N LEU A 229 -7.81 -16.73 -2.86
CA LEU A 229 -8.73 -15.60 -3.15
C LEU A 229 -9.16 -14.85 -1.89
N ARG A 230 -9.15 -15.50 -0.71
CA ARG A 230 -9.49 -14.88 0.58
C ARG A 230 -8.37 -14.01 1.17
N ALA A 231 -7.13 -14.21 0.77
CA ALA A 231 -5.97 -13.44 1.27
C ALA A 231 -5.69 -12.19 0.43
N ALA A 232 -6.29 -12.08 -0.76
CA ALA A 232 -6.08 -10.96 -1.70
C ALA A 232 -7.26 -9.95 -1.71
N SER A 233 -8.29 -10.19 -0.89
CA SER A 233 -9.44 -9.29 -0.65
C SER A 233 -9.22 -8.42 0.57
#